data_e3ccb0f57ad4af547516312dfab82fa4
#
_entry.id   e3ccb0f57ad4af547516312dfab82fa4
#
_cell.length_a   1.000
_cell.length_b   1.000
_cell.length_c   1.000
_cell.angle_alpha   90.00
_cell.angle_beta   90.00
_cell.angle_gamma   90.00
#
_symmetry.space_group_name_H-M   'P 1'
#
loop_
_entity.id
_entity.type
_entity.pdbx_description
1 polymer ?
#
loop_
_entity_poly.entity_id
_entity_poly.type
_entity_poly.pdbx_seq_one_letter_code
_entity_poly.pdbx_strand_id
1 'polypeptide(L)'
;MEFITKEDKEALQAKLDGLIANRTVLAKRINEAREQGDLKENADYHAARDDQGLEEAEIRRLEARLASAQVADDVDKPEDMVFLGSVVKLRDTDDDTDDLYKLVGEASGNFDADEIEVTASSPLGAALMKARVGETVKADLPRGTKHFEVLEIL
;
A
#
# COMPACT_ATOMS: atom_id res chain seq x y z
N MET A 1 12.08 5.08 4.37
CA MET A 1 10.91 5.18 5.28
C MET A 1 9.64 5.30 4.44
N GLU A 2 8.67 4.47 4.74
CA GLU A 2 7.39 4.47 4.02
C GLU A 2 6.36 5.30 4.78
N PHE A 3 5.61 6.15 4.05
CA PHE A 3 4.45 6.85 4.62
C PHE A 3 3.18 6.12 4.21
N ILE A 4 2.28 5.91 5.17
CA ILE A 4 0.98 5.28 4.95
C ILE A 4 -0.11 6.13 5.60
N THR A 5 -1.35 5.97 5.16
CA THR A 5 -2.48 6.61 5.82
C THR A 5 -2.84 5.85 7.10
N LYS A 6 -3.62 6.48 7.97
CA LYS A 6 -4.13 5.84 9.18
C LYS A 6 -4.98 4.62 8.82
N GLU A 7 -5.80 4.72 7.79
CA GLU A 7 -6.65 3.64 7.30
C GLU A 7 -5.81 2.48 6.77
N ASP A 8 -4.74 2.77 6.04
CA ASP A 8 -3.80 1.74 5.55
C ASP A 8 -3.14 1.01 6.71
N LYS A 9 -2.72 1.74 7.73
CA LYS A 9 -2.11 1.15 8.92
C LYS A 9 -3.09 0.22 9.64
N GLU A 10 -4.33 0.65 9.82
CA GLU A 10 -5.38 -0.15 10.46
C GLU A 10 -5.67 -1.42 9.65
N ALA A 11 -5.71 -1.32 8.31
CA ALA A 11 -5.92 -2.47 7.44
C ALA A 11 -4.78 -3.48 7.52
N LEU A 12 -3.53 -3.00 7.52
CA LEU A 12 -2.35 -3.85 7.66
C LEU A 12 -2.30 -4.52 9.02
N GLN A 13 -2.64 -3.79 10.09
CA GLN A 13 -2.68 -4.34 11.44
C GLN A 13 -3.75 -5.41 11.57
N ALA A 14 -4.95 -5.18 11.00
CA ALA A 14 -6.03 -6.16 11.01
C ALA A 14 -5.63 -7.45 10.27
N LYS A 15 -4.95 -7.32 9.14
CA LYS A 15 -4.44 -8.46 8.38
C LYS A 15 -3.41 -9.24 9.17
N LEU A 16 -2.48 -8.54 9.83
CA LEU A 16 -1.47 -9.16 10.69
C LEU A 16 -2.12 -9.89 11.85
N ASP A 17 -3.07 -9.26 12.53
CA ASP A 17 -3.77 -9.87 13.67
C ASP A 17 -4.52 -11.14 13.26
N GLY A 18 -5.13 -11.14 12.07
CA GLY A 18 -5.81 -12.30 11.50
C GLY A 18 -4.85 -13.47 11.24
N LEU A 19 -3.67 -13.16 10.69
CA LEU A 19 -2.65 -14.18 10.44
C LEU A 19 -2.10 -14.76 11.75
N ILE A 20 -1.84 -13.92 12.73
CA ILE A 20 -1.38 -14.35 14.06
C ILE A 20 -2.43 -15.26 14.72
N ALA A 21 -3.70 -14.88 14.66
CA ALA A 21 -4.79 -15.70 15.20
C ALA A 21 -4.88 -17.05 14.49
N ASN A 22 -4.59 -17.10 13.20
CA ASN A 22 -4.63 -18.31 12.39
C ASN A 22 -3.51 -19.32 12.74
N ARG A 23 -2.47 -18.91 13.47
CA ARG A 23 -1.41 -19.81 13.93
C ARG A 23 -1.98 -21.01 14.70
N THR A 24 -2.97 -20.78 15.56
CA THR A 24 -3.63 -21.83 16.34
C THR A 24 -4.36 -22.81 15.43
N VAL A 25 -5.05 -22.30 14.40
CA VAL A 25 -5.78 -23.13 13.43
C VAL A 25 -4.80 -24.02 12.65
N LEU A 26 -3.69 -23.46 12.19
CA LEU A 26 -2.66 -24.20 11.47
C LEU A 26 -1.97 -25.24 12.33
N ALA A 27 -1.67 -24.91 13.60
CA ALA A 27 -1.06 -25.86 14.53
C ALA A 27 -1.97 -27.05 14.76
N LYS A 28 -3.28 -26.82 14.90
CA LYS A 28 -4.28 -27.88 15.03
C LYS A 28 -4.34 -28.75 13.77
N ARG A 29 -4.37 -28.12 12.62
CA ARG A 29 -4.38 -28.82 11.32
C ARG A 29 -3.14 -29.70 11.14
N ILE A 30 -1.98 -29.21 11.52
CA ILE A 30 -0.72 -29.94 11.47
C ILE A 30 -0.77 -31.17 12.39
N ASN A 31 -1.25 -31.01 13.63
CA ASN A 31 -1.38 -32.10 14.60
C ASN A 31 -2.35 -33.17 14.11
N GLU A 32 -3.50 -32.78 13.59
CA GLU A 32 -4.49 -33.70 13.04
C GLU A 32 -3.91 -34.50 11.86
N ALA A 33 -3.15 -33.83 10.98
CA ALA A 33 -2.51 -34.50 9.86
C ALA A 33 -1.43 -35.48 10.31
N ARG A 34 -0.64 -35.12 11.33
CA ARG A 34 0.38 -36.02 11.90
C ARG A 34 -0.19 -37.31 12.44
N GLU A 35 -1.37 -37.25 13.05
CA GLU A 35 -2.03 -38.40 13.64
C GLU A 35 -2.54 -39.40 12.62
N GLN A 36 -2.63 -39.03 11.33
CA GLN A 36 -3.14 -39.85 10.25
C GLN A 36 -2.14 -40.81 9.63
N GLY A 37 -0.87 -40.78 10.03
CA GLY A 37 0.09 -41.78 9.58
C GLY A 37 1.49 -41.31 9.30
N ASP A 38 2.15 -41.94 8.34
CA ASP A 38 3.55 -41.70 8.01
C ASP A 38 3.79 -40.29 7.45
N LEU A 39 4.68 -39.55 8.09
CA LEU A 39 4.96 -38.15 7.73
C LEU A 39 5.57 -38.00 6.34
N LYS A 40 6.28 -39.00 5.83
CA LYS A 40 6.92 -38.92 4.50
C LYS A 40 5.94 -38.92 3.35
N GLU A 41 4.82 -39.61 3.48
CA GLU A 41 3.80 -39.77 2.44
C GLU A 41 2.51 -39.04 2.77
N ASN A 42 2.50 -38.23 3.83
CA ASN A 42 1.32 -37.54 4.29
C ASN A 42 1.20 -36.16 3.59
N ALA A 43 0.43 -36.13 2.50
CA ALA A 43 0.23 -34.90 1.72
C ALA A 43 -0.44 -33.78 2.52
N ASP A 44 -1.40 -34.14 3.42
CA ASP A 44 -2.07 -33.14 4.26
C ASP A 44 -1.11 -32.50 5.24
N TYR A 45 -0.21 -33.30 5.83
CA TYR A 45 0.81 -32.79 6.72
C TYR A 45 1.75 -31.81 5.99
N HIS A 46 2.26 -32.21 4.81
CA HIS A 46 3.15 -31.37 4.04
C HIS A 46 2.48 -30.09 3.56
N ALA A 47 1.24 -30.15 3.11
CA ALA A 47 0.48 -28.98 2.72
C ALA A 47 0.27 -28.01 3.90
N ALA A 48 -0.06 -28.53 5.06
CA ALA A 48 -0.24 -27.71 6.28
C ALA A 48 1.07 -27.04 6.71
N ARG A 49 2.19 -27.74 6.60
CA ARG A 49 3.52 -27.17 6.90
C ARG A 49 3.93 -26.11 5.90
N ASP A 50 3.63 -26.29 4.63
CA ASP A 50 3.89 -25.29 3.59
C ASP A 50 3.07 -24.03 3.84
N ASP A 51 1.78 -24.17 4.15
CA ASP A 51 0.91 -23.03 4.49
C ASP A 51 1.43 -22.29 5.73
N GLN A 52 1.89 -23.01 6.75
CA GLN A 52 2.48 -22.40 7.94
C GLN A 52 3.71 -21.55 7.57
N GLY A 53 4.58 -22.08 6.73
CA GLY A 53 5.77 -21.35 6.27
C GLY A 53 5.42 -20.08 5.52
N LEU A 54 4.44 -20.14 4.62
CA LEU A 54 3.97 -18.99 3.84
C LEU A 54 3.35 -17.92 4.75
N GLU A 55 2.51 -18.31 5.70
CA GLU A 55 1.88 -17.36 6.61
C GLU A 55 2.89 -16.74 7.59
N GLU A 56 3.87 -17.51 8.07
CA GLU A 56 4.93 -16.96 8.92
C GLU A 56 5.79 -15.94 8.17
N ALA A 57 6.07 -16.18 6.89
CA ALA A 57 6.78 -15.23 6.05
C ALA A 57 5.98 -13.94 5.86
N GLU A 58 4.67 -14.05 5.65
CA GLU A 58 3.78 -12.90 5.50
C GLU A 58 3.68 -12.10 6.80
N ILE A 59 3.60 -12.78 7.95
CA ILE A 59 3.61 -12.13 9.27
C ILE A 59 4.88 -11.29 9.43
N ARG A 60 6.04 -11.86 9.13
CA ARG A 60 7.31 -11.13 9.23
C ARG A 60 7.36 -9.92 8.30
N ARG A 61 6.84 -10.07 7.09
CA ARG A 61 6.77 -8.99 6.11
C ARG A 61 5.89 -7.83 6.60
N LEU A 62 4.71 -8.16 7.14
CA LEU A 62 3.78 -7.16 7.67
C LEU A 62 4.31 -6.49 8.93
N GLU A 63 4.93 -7.25 9.83
CA GLU A 63 5.57 -6.69 11.04
C GLU A 63 6.68 -5.71 10.67
N ALA A 64 7.53 -6.07 9.73
CA ALA A 64 8.62 -5.20 9.27
C ALA A 64 8.08 -3.93 8.62
N ARG A 65 7.05 -4.05 7.79
CA ARG A 65 6.41 -2.92 7.13
C ARG A 65 5.77 -1.97 8.13
N LEU A 66 5.03 -2.49 9.10
CA LEU A 66 4.41 -1.68 10.16
C LEU A 66 5.45 -1.00 11.04
N ALA A 67 6.56 -1.67 11.33
CA ALA A 67 7.63 -1.09 12.15
C ALA A 67 8.33 0.07 11.46
N SER A 68 8.46 0.02 10.13
CA SER A 68 9.16 1.05 9.37
C SER A 68 8.24 2.14 8.80
N ALA A 69 6.93 1.89 8.77
CA ALA A 69 5.98 2.84 8.22
C ALA A 69 5.67 3.97 9.19
N GLN A 70 5.47 5.16 8.65
CA GLN A 70 5.07 6.34 9.40
C GLN A 70 3.69 6.79 8.91
N VAL A 71 2.78 7.05 9.86
CA VAL A 71 1.44 7.53 9.54
C VAL A 71 1.54 8.99 9.08
N ALA A 72 1.03 9.28 7.90
CA ALA A 72 1.12 10.61 7.30
C ALA A 72 0.49 11.71 8.19
N ASP A 73 -0.58 11.38 8.91
CA ASP A 73 -1.28 12.32 9.78
C ASP A 73 -0.45 12.73 11.00
N ASP A 74 0.54 11.93 11.39
CA ASP A 74 1.43 12.21 12.51
C ASP A 74 2.62 13.08 12.10
N VAL A 75 2.73 13.39 10.81
CA VAL A 75 3.81 14.21 10.26
C VAL A 75 3.30 15.63 10.06
N ASP A 76 4.05 16.61 10.59
CA ASP A 76 3.77 18.01 10.37
C ASP A 76 4.00 18.34 8.88
N LYS A 77 2.94 18.70 8.17
CA LYS A 77 3.01 19.01 6.74
C LYS A 77 2.51 20.40 6.44
N PRO A 78 3.24 21.20 5.62
CA PRO A 78 2.75 22.48 5.15
C PRO A 78 1.47 22.32 4.32
N GLU A 79 0.57 23.29 4.43
CA GLU A 79 -0.70 23.29 3.68
C GLU A 79 -0.52 23.38 2.16
N ASP A 80 0.59 23.97 1.72
CA ASP A 80 0.90 24.17 0.30
C ASP A 80 1.73 23.04 -0.32
N MET A 81 1.92 21.94 0.40
CA MET A 81 2.75 20.81 -0.03
C MET A 81 1.90 19.56 -0.21
N VAL A 82 2.15 18.84 -1.31
CA VAL A 82 1.50 17.56 -1.57
C VAL A 82 2.09 16.49 -0.66
N PHE A 83 1.23 15.78 0.01
CA PHE A 83 1.61 14.69 0.91
C PHE A 83 0.64 13.51 0.77
N LEU A 84 0.95 12.41 1.43
CA LEU A 84 0.07 11.25 1.41
C LEU A 84 -1.31 11.61 1.97
N GLY A 85 -2.37 11.26 1.23
CA GLY A 85 -3.74 11.64 1.56
C GLY A 85 -4.21 12.96 0.94
N SER A 86 -3.30 13.74 0.34
CA SER A 86 -3.67 15.00 -0.31
C SER A 86 -4.47 14.75 -1.59
N VAL A 87 -5.50 15.57 -1.80
CA VAL A 87 -6.21 15.68 -3.07
C VAL A 87 -5.70 16.91 -3.79
N VAL A 88 -5.19 16.74 -4.99
CA VAL A 88 -4.58 17.81 -5.75
C VAL A 88 -5.23 17.97 -7.10
N LYS A 89 -5.36 19.21 -7.54
CA LYS A 89 -5.78 19.53 -8.88
C LYS A 89 -4.54 19.74 -9.74
N LEU A 90 -4.37 18.90 -10.73
CA LEU A 90 -3.24 18.95 -11.65
C LEU A 90 -3.71 19.32 -13.05
N ARG A 91 -2.88 20.08 -13.75
CA ARG A 91 -3.05 20.36 -15.17
C ARG A 91 -1.98 19.61 -15.95
N ASP A 92 -2.41 18.75 -16.89
CA ASP A 92 -1.52 18.18 -17.88
C ASP A 92 -1.14 19.29 -18.86
N THR A 93 0.14 19.70 -18.84
CA THR A 93 0.59 20.84 -19.64
C THR A 93 0.63 20.53 -21.14
N ASP A 94 0.59 19.27 -21.52
CA ASP A 94 0.58 18.87 -22.95
C ASP A 94 -0.83 19.02 -23.55
N ASP A 95 -1.86 18.66 -22.76
CA ASP A 95 -3.27 18.65 -23.21
C ASP A 95 -4.09 19.82 -22.68
N ASP A 96 -3.56 20.59 -21.74
CA ASP A 96 -4.29 21.62 -21.00
C ASP A 96 -5.57 21.07 -20.31
N THR A 97 -5.50 19.82 -19.83
CA THR A 97 -6.62 19.18 -19.12
C THR A 97 -6.35 19.19 -17.62
N ASP A 98 -7.41 19.48 -16.84
CA ASP A 98 -7.35 19.51 -15.38
C ASP A 98 -8.10 18.32 -14.83
N ASP A 99 -7.49 17.62 -13.88
CA ASP A 99 -8.09 16.49 -13.16
C ASP A 99 -7.73 16.53 -11.68
N LEU A 100 -8.55 15.87 -10.88
CA LEU A 100 -8.29 15.70 -9.45
C LEU A 100 -7.58 14.38 -9.21
N TYR A 101 -6.50 14.42 -8.46
CA TYR A 101 -5.69 13.25 -8.10
C TYR A 101 -5.58 13.15 -6.59
N LYS A 102 -5.65 11.94 -6.08
CA LYS A 102 -5.44 11.66 -4.66
C LYS A 102 -4.19 10.80 -4.49
N LEU A 103 -3.24 11.29 -3.69
CA LEU A 103 -2.02 10.54 -3.39
C LEU A 103 -2.31 9.55 -2.28
N VAL A 104 -2.17 8.26 -2.57
CA VAL A 104 -2.48 7.16 -1.65
C VAL A 104 -1.29 6.24 -1.45
N GLY A 105 -1.26 5.53 -0.34
CA GLY A 105 -0.25 4.50 -0.09
C GLY A 105 -0.51 3.25 -0.92
N GLU A 106 -1.76 2.81 -0.97
CA GLU A 106 -2.19 1.68 -1.79
C GLU A 106 -3.51 2.01 -2.48
N ALA A 107 -3.67 1.57 -3.72
CA ALA A 107 -4.89 1.78 -4.47
C ALA A 107 -6.05 1.02 -3.82
N SER A 108 -7.19 1.71 -3.65
CA SER A 108 -8.39 1.12 -3.05
C SER A 108 -9.19 0.26 -4.02
N GLY A 109 -8.93 0.41 -5.33
CA GLY A 109 -9.74 -0.22 -6.37
C GLY A 109 -11.07 0.49 -6.64
N ASN A 110 -11.30 1.63 -6.01
CA ASN A 110 -12.52 2.42 -6.22
C ASN A 110 -12.37 3.32 -7.44
N PHE A 111 -12.90 2.88 -8.57
CA PHE A 111 -12.85 3.63 -9.83
C PHE A 111 -14.01 4.62 -10.01
N ASP A 112 -14.96 4.61 -9.08
CA ASP A 112 -16.13 5.49 -9.14
C ASP A 112 -15.93 6.82 -8.42
N ALA A 113 -14.78 7.01 -7.76
CA ALA A 113 -14.45 8.25 -7.09
C ALA A 113 -14.15 9.37 -8.11
N ASP A 114 -14.43 10.61 -7.73
CA ASP A 114 -14.15 11.78 -8.55
C ASP A 114 -12.64 12.02 -8.71
N GLU A 115 -11.84 11.54 -7.74
CA GLU A 115 -10.40 11.67 -7.76
C GLU A 115 -9.75 10.42 -8.36
N ILE A 116 -8.72 10.63 -9.15
CA ILE A 116 -7.87 9.55 -9.67
C ILE A 116 -6.85 9.21 -8.59
N GLU A 117 -6.86 7.96 -8.12
CA GLU A 117 -5.88 7.52 -7.13
C GLU A 117 -4.50 7.33 -7.76
N VAL A 118 -3.49 7.90 -7.12
CA VAL A 118 -2.09 7.76 -7.52
C VAL A 118 -1.31 7.23 -6.33
N THR A 119 -0.66 6.09 -6.49
CA THR A 119 0.15 5.52 -5.42
C THR A 119 1.47 6.28 -5.28
N ALA A 120 1.94 6.44 -4.04
CA ALA A 120 3.21 7.12 -3.76
C ALA A 120 4.41 6.43 -4.42
N SER A 121 4.31 5.13 -4.68
CA SER A 121 5.37 4.35 -5.33
C SER A 121 5.36 4.47 -6.86
N SER A 122 4.29 5.00 -7.47
CA SER A 122 4.21 5.19 -8.91
C SER A 122 5.11 6.35 -9.37
N PRO A 123 5.49 6.41 -10.65
CA PRO A 123 6.27 7.54 -11.18
C PRO A 123 5.64 8.91 -10.93
N LEU A 124 4.33 9.03 -11.15
CA LEU A 124 3.62 10.28 -10.89
C LEU A 124 3.53 10.58 -9.39
N GLY A 125 3.22 9.59 -8.56
CA GLY A 125 3.15 9.74 -7.12
C GLY A 125 4.49 10.15 -6.51
N ALA A 126 5.58 9.55 -6.95
CA ALA A 126 6.92 9.91 -6.51
C ALA A 126 7.28 11.36 -6.91
N ALA A 127 6.86 11.79 -8.11
CA ALA A 127 7.07 13.16 -8.58
C ALA A 127 6.23 14.18 -7.79
N LEU A 128 5.01 13.80 -7.40
CA LEU A 128 4.09 14.67 -6.66
C LEU A 128 4.46 14.84 -5.18
N MET A 129 5.08 13.83 -4.58
CA MET A 129 5.41 13.86 -3.16
C MET A 129 6.28 15.10 -2.86
N LYS A 130 5.84 15.91 -1.90
CA LYS A 130 6.49 17.16 -1.49
C LYS A 130 6.49 18.28 -2.54
N ALA A 131 5.73 18.12 -3.62
CA ALA A 131 5.54 19.20 -4.59
C ALA A 131 4.68 20.31 -3.97
N ARG A 132 4.88 21.53 -4.44
CA ARG A 132 4.14 22.71 -3.94
C ARG A 132 3.24 23.27 -5.03
N VAL A 133 2.22 24.01 -4.59
CA VAL A 133 1.33 24.74 -5.51
C VAL A 133 2.16 25.67 -6.40
N GLY A 134 1.90 25.62 -7.69
CA GLY A 134 2.62 26.40 -8.69
C GLY A 134 3.82 25.69 -9.30
N GLU A 135 4.25 24.57 -8.74
CA GLU A 135 5.33 23.79 -9.32
C GLU A 135 4.83 22.94 -10.48
N THR A 136 5.70 22.70 -11.46
CA THR A 136 5.48 21.73 -12.52
C THR A 136 6.35 20.51 -12.23
N VAL A 137 5.72 19.34 -12.15
CA VAL A 137 6.40 18.08 -11.88
C VAL A 137 6.49 17.25 -13.15
N LYS A 138 7.57 16.49 -13.27
CA LYS A 138 7.85 15.63 -14.40
C LYS A 138 7.67 14.18 -13.99
N ALA A 139 6.85 13.44 -14.73
CA ALA A 139 6.63 12.02 -14.50
C ALA A 139 7.05 11.21 -15.71
N ASP A 140 7.92 10.22 -15.50
CA ASP A 140 8.36 9.30 -16.54
C ASP A 140 7.38 8.12 -16.59
N LEU A 141 6.47 8.15 -17.56
CA LEU A 141 5.45 7.13 -17.76
C LEU A 141 5.85 6.18 -18.90
N PRO A 142 5.26 4.97 -18.97
CA PRO A 142 5.58 4.02 -20.04
C PRO A 142 5.39 4.59 -21.46
N ARG A 143 4.48 5.55 -21.62
CA ARG A 143 4.20 6.19 -22.91
C ARG A 143 5.08 7.42 -23.20
N GLY A 144 5.94 7.78 -22.27
CA GLY A 144 6.81 8.95 -22.37
C GLY A 144 6.72 9.85 -21.14
N THR A 145 7.49 10.91 -21.17
CA THR A 145 7.53 11.89 -20.08
C THR A 145 6.35 12.85 -20.19
N LYS A 146 5.65 13.05 -19.09
CA LYS A 146 4.57 14.05 -18.97
C LYS A 146 4.89 15.07 -17.90
N HIS A 147 4.37 16.27 -18.09
CA HIS A 147 4.52 17.37 -17.14
C HIS A 147 3.15 17.78 -16.60
N PHE A 148 3.08 17.92 -15.27
CA PHE A 148 1.86 18.32 -14.58
C PHE A 148 2.14 19.55 -13.73
N GLU A 149 1.27 20.55 -13.82
CA GLU A 149 1.33 21.73 -12.98
C GLU A 149 0.40 21.53 -11.78
N VAL A 150 0.91 21.75 -10.57
CA VAL A 150 0.12 21.68 -9.34
C VAL A 150 -0.67 22.98 -9.21
N LEU A 151 -1.96 22.95 -9.47
CA LEU A 151 -2.83 24.13 -9.44
C LEU A 151 -3.33 24.43 -8.03
N GLU A 152 -3.76 23.41 -7.32
CA GLU A 152 -4.41 23.56 -6.02
C GLU A 152 -4.29 22.27 -5.20
N ILE A 153 -4.16 22.42 -3.90
CA ILE A 153 -4.22 21.30 -2.93
C ILE A 153 -5.51 21.51 -2.13
N LEU A 154 -6.42 20.53 -2.19
CA LEU A 154 -7.74 20.63 -1.56
C LEU A 154 -7.76 20.14 -0.12
#